data_472019fb4a2827fffaff72d5d9d0f1de
#
_entry.id   472019fb4a2827fffaff72d5d9d0f1de
#
_cell.length_a   1.000
_cell.length_b   1.000
_cell.length_c   1.000
_cell.angle_alpha   90.00
_cell.angle_beta   90.00
_cell.angle_gamma   90.00
#
_symmetry.space_group_name_H-M   'P 1'
#
loop_
_entity.id
_entity.type
_entity.pdbx_description
1 polymer ?
#
loop_
_entity_poly.entity_id
_entity_poly.type
_entity_poly.pdbx_seq_one_letter_code
_entity_poly.pdbx_strand_id
1 'polypeptide(L)'
;MKRLILSLFAVCSLWMANAQNPAWGPQSKVVTDSIYSTVLKTHRAYTIYLPQSYDKEADRKYPILYLLHGMSGVNTSWFTDQRVKDVMDQLTASGEACEMIIVSPNAGGNPATCWNGYFNMPGWAYEDFFYKEFMLSLIHI
;
A
#
# COMPACT_ATOMS: atom_id res chain seq x y z
N MET A 1 65.23 4.24 20.76
CA MET A 1 63.87 3.89 21.18
C MET A 1 62.85 4.46 20.16
N LYS A 2 62.68 3.73 19.11
CA LYS A 2 61.68 4.00 18.07
C LYS A 2 60.94 2.70 17.88
N ARG A 3 59.63 2.66 18.12
CA ARG A 3 58.60 1.71 17.63
C ARG A 3 57.48 1.69 18.64
N LEU A 4 56.33 2.25 18.24
CA LEU A 4 54.99 1.79 18.55
C LEU A 4 53.99 2.94 18.31
N ILE A 5 53.73 3.29 17.06
CA ILE A 5 52.49 3.97 16.67
C ILE A 5 52.15 3.47 15.28
N LEU A 6 51.61 2.29 15.19
CA LEU A 6 51.04 1.76 13.92
C LEU A 6 50.17 0.56 14.26
N SER A 7 48.98 0.79 14.81
CA SER A 7 47.93 -0.24 14.86
C SER A 7 46.60 0.23 15.40
N LEU A 8 46.17 1.48 15.12
CA LEU A 8 44.84 1.97 15.52
C LEU A 8 44.00 2.50 14.37
N PHE A 9 44.36 2.23 13.13
CA PHE A 9 43.55 2.68 11.96
C PHE A 9 42.90 1.57 11.18
N ALA A 10 42.90 0.33 11.64
CA ALA A 10 42.37 -0.82 10.87
C ALA A 10 41.03 -1.37 11.37
N VAL A 11 40.37 -0.77 12.36
CA VAL A 11 39.14 -1.32 12.93
C VAL A 11 37.88 -0.51 12.57
N CYS A 12 38.03 0.69 11.99
CA CYS A 12 36.89 1.55 11.63
C CYS A 12 36.33 1.35 10.20
N SER A 13 36.95 0.47 9.40
CA SER A 13 36.53 0.30 7.99
C SER A 13 35.63 -0.91 7.69
N LEU A 14 35.22 -1.65 8.71
CA LEU A 14 34.37 -2.85 8.53
C LEU A 14 32.88 -2.66 8.89
N TRP A 15 32.46 -1.46 9.25
CA TRP A 15 31.06 -1.18 9.61
C TRP A 15 30.27 -0.39 8.55
N MET A 16 30.85 -0.14 7.37
CA MET A 16 30.15 0.57 6.27
C MET A 16 29.79 -0.32 5.08
N ALA A 17 29.72 -1.63 5.23
CA ALA A 17 29.47 -2.53 4.10
C ALA A 17 28.24 -3.39 4.31
N ASN A 18 27.12 -2.78 4.72
CA ASN A 18 25.81 -3.42 4.55
C ASN A 18 24.70 -2.38 4.27
N ALA A 19 24.99 -1.38 3.46
CA ALA A 19 23.97 -0.75 2.67
C ALA A 19 23.57 -1.79 1.61
N GLN A 20 22.71 -2.73 1.98
CA GLN A 20 22.11 -3.65 1.03
C GLN A 20 21.45 -2.78 -0.04
N ASN A 21 21.96 -2.92 -1.26
CA ASN A 21 21.40 -2.27 -2.43
C ASN A 21 19.93 -2.71 -2.53
N PRO A 22 18.93 -1.83 -2.31
CA PRO A 22 17.54 -2.22 -2.24
C PRO A 22 16.99 -2.80 -3.55
N ALA A 23 17.81 -2.84 -4.58
CA ALA A 23 17.44 -3.31 -5.91
C ALA A 23 17.34 -4.85 -6.06
N TRP A 24 17.77 -5.66 -5.10
CA TRP A 24 17.88 -7.12 -5.26
C TRP A 24 17.03 -7.95 -4.29
N GLY A 25 16.26 -7.31 -3.42
CA GLY A 25 15.28 -7.99 -2.57
C GLY A 25 13.87 -7.95 -3.15
N PRO A 26 12.94 -8.76 -2.64
CA PRO A 26 11.53 -8.60 -2.99
C PRO A 26 11.09 -7.20 -2.60
N GLN A 27 10.38 -6.57 -3.52
CA GLN A 27 9.91 -5.20 -3.35
C GLN A 27 8.42 -5.23 -3.01
N SER A 28 7.97 -4.28 -2.20
CA SER A 28 6.56 -3.99 -2.07
C SER A 28 5.97 -3.61 -3.44
N LYS A 29 4.69 -3.89 -3.64
CA LYS A 29 4.01 -3.69 -4.92
C LYS A 29 2.83 -2.77 -4.78
N VAL A 30 2.57 -1.98 -5.82
CA VAL A 30 1.30 -1.27 -5.99
C VAL A 30 0.65 -1.80 -7.27
N VAL A 31 -0.56 -2.31 -7.13
CA VAL A 31 -1.34 -2.88 -8.24
C VAL A 31 -2.67 -2.17 -8.33
N THR A 32 -3.09 -1.81 -9.53
CA THR A 32 -4.44 -1.31 -9.81
C THR A 32 -5.22 -2.40 -10.52
N ASP A 33 -6.41 -2.67 -10.03
CA ASP A 33 -7.30 -3.69 -10.55
C ASP A 33 -8.75 -3.22 -10.42
N SER A 34 -9.70 -4.05 -10.80
CA SER A 34 -11.13 -3.76 -10.71
C SER A 34 -11.95 -4.98 -10.32
N ILE A 35 -13.01 -4.75 -9.58
CA ILE A 35 -14.02 -5.75 -9.25
C ILE A 35 -15.35 -5.36 -9.89
N TYR A 36 -16.07 -6.35 -10.46
CA TYR A 36 -17.44 -6.12 -10.90
C TYR A 36 -18.38 -6.10 -9.69
N SER A 37 -19.12 -5.01 -9.54
CA SER A 37 -20.14 -4.88 -8.51
C SER A 37 -21.52 -5.28 -9.05
N THR A 38 -22.16 -6.22 -8.38
CA THR A 38 -23.56 -6.58 -8.68
C THR A 38 -24.53 -5.53 -8.15
N VAL A 39 -24.16 -4.82 -7.08
CA VAL A 39 -24.94 -3.72 -6.50
C VAL A 39 -24.92 -2.49 -7.42
N LEU A 40 -23.73 -2.11 -7.90
CA LEU A 40 -23.55 -0.92 -8.76
C LEU A 40 -23.69 -1.24 -10.25
N LYS A 41 -23.72 -2.52 -10.62
CA LYS A 41 -23.81 -3.03 -12.02
C LYS A 41 -22.72 -2.49 -12.93
N THR A 42 -21.52 -2.32 -12.37
CA THR A 42 -20.35 -1.81 -13.09
C THR A 42 -19.06 -2.28 -12.44
N HIS A 43 -17.95 -2.20 -13.18
CA HIS A 43 -16.62 -2.42 -12.64
C HIS A 43 -16.20 -1.22 -11.78
N ARG A 44 -15.62 -1.52 -10.61
CA ARG A 44 -15.06 -0.53 -9.70
C ARG A 44 -13.57 -0.75 -9.55
N ALA A 45 -12.81 0.25 -9.95
CA ALA A 45 -11.36 0.23 -9.82
C ALA A 45 -10.94 0.40 -8.36
N TYR A 46 -9.83 -0.23 -8.00
CA TYR A 46 -9.14 -0.01 -6.73
C TYR A 46 -7.63 -0.11 -6.95
N THR A 47 -6.86 0.44 -6.03
CA THR A 47 -5.41 0.30 -6.00
C THR A 47 -5.02 -0.32 -4.66
N ILE A 48 -4.14 -1.31 -4.70
CA ILE A 48 -3.68 -2.06 -3.54
C ILE A 48 -2.15 -1.99 -3.43
N TYR A 49 -1.67 -1.72 -2.23
CA TYR A 49 -0.28 -1.90 -1.84
C TYR A 49 -0.14 -3.24 -1.12
N LEU A 50 0.81 -4.04 -1.57
CA LEU A 50 1.19 -5.32 -1.00
C LEU A 50 2.59 -5.18 -0.40
N PRO A 51 2.78 -5.54 0.90
CA PRO A 51 4.06 -5.39 1.57
C PRO A 51 5.12 -6.35 1.00
N GLN A 52 6.37 -6.10 1.35
CA GLN A 52 7.52 -6.81 0.81
C GLN A 52 7.51 -8.33 1.06
N SER A 53 6.94 -8.76 2.18
CA SER A 53 6.85 -10.18 2.53
C SER A 53 5.67 -10.92 1.89
N TYR A 54 4.73 -10.20 1.27
CA TYR A 54 3.46 -10.75 0.79
C TYR A 54 3.61 -11.99 -0.11
N ASP A 55 4.51 -11.96 -1.08
CA ASP A 55 4.72 -13.09 -2.00
C ASP A 55 5.53 -14.25 -1.38
N LYS A 56 6.12 -14.04 -0.22
CA LYS A 56 6.99 -15.04 0.43
C LYS A 56 6.29 -15.80 1.54
N GLU A 57 5.35 -15.16 2.20
CA GLU A 57 4.71 -15.64 3.42
C GLU A 57 3.22 -15.87 3.16
N ALA A 58 2.89 -16.89 2.37
CA ALA A 58 1.52 -17.18 1.91
C ALA A 58 0.50 -17.36 3.06
N ASP A 59 0.95 -17.84 4.22
CA ASP A 59 0.07 -18.09 5.36
C ASP A 59 -0.02 -16.89 6.33
N ARG A 60 0.77 -15.83 6.08
CA ARG A 60 0.79 -14.66 6.95
C ARG A 60 -0.48 -13.84 6.76
N LYS A 61 -1.06 -13.42 7.89
CA LYS A 61 -2.18 -12.49 7.90
C LYS A 61 -1.68 -11.06 8.08
N TYR A 62 -2.19 -10.17 7.27
CA TYR A 62 -1.86 -8.75 7.30
C TYR A 62 -3.05 -7.93 7.75
N PRO A 63 -2.88 -6.89 8.58
CA PRO A 63 -3.93 -5.91 8.77
C PRO A 63 -4.19 -5.18 7.45
N ILE A 64 -5.44 -4.81 7.20
CA ILE A 64 -5.84 -4.07 5.99
C ILE A 64 -6.23 -2.65 6.39
N LEU A 65 -5.59 -1.68 5.76
CA LEU A 65 -5.92 -0.26 5.86
C LEU A 65 -6.66 0.19 4.60
N TYR A 66 -7.86 0.71 4.77
CA TYR A 66 -8.61 1.33 3.67
C TYR A 66 -8.38 2.83 3.64
N LEU A 67 -7.81 3.34 2.54
CA LEU A 67 -7.59 4.77 2.31
C LEU A 67 -8.64 5.30 1.33
N LEU A 68 -9.55 6.09 1.84
CA LEU A 68 -10.61 6.70 1.07
C LEU A 68 -10.13 8.05 0.51
N HIS A 69 -10.20 8.23 -0.81
CA HIS A 69 -9.79 9.50 -1.43
C HIS A 69 -10.82 10.60 -1.19
N GLY A 70 -10.40 11.86 -1.27
CA GLY A 70 -11.28 13.01 -1.17
C GLY A 70 -12.08 13.29 -2.45
N MET A 71 -12.88 14.33 -2.40
CA MET A 71 -13.60 14.86 -3.57
C MET A 71 -12.61 15.14 -4.71
N SER A 72 -12.96 14.76 -5.92
CA SER A 72 -12.11 14.85 -7.11
C SER A 72 -10.90 13.91 -7.15
N GLY A 73 -10.64 13.12 -6.11
CA GLY A 73 -9.63 12.08 -6.13
C GLY A 73 -10.10 10.80 -6.81
N VAL A 74 -9.17 9.88 -6.97
CA VAL A 74 -9.39 8.53 -7.52
C VAL A 74 -8.61 7.50 -6.71
N ASN A 75 -8.81 6.22 -6.99
CA ASN A 75 -8.11 5.12 -6.30
C ASN A 75 -6.60 5.22 -6.28
N THR A 76 -5.98 5.87 -7.26
CA THR A 76 -4.52 6.02 -7.33
C THR A 76 -3.97 7.21 -6.55
N SER A 77 -4.81 8.19 -6.17
CA SER A 77 -4.34 9.47 -5.61
C SER A 77 -3.45 9.32 -4.37
N TRP A 78 -3.73 8.37 -3.48
CA TRP A 78 -2.89 8.12 -2.31
C TRP A 78 -1.49 7.63 -2.66
N PHE A 79 -1.35 6.94 -3.79
CA PHE A 79 -0.08 6.37 -4.22
C PHE A 79 0.70 7.32 -5.14
N THR A 80 0.02 8.09 -5.99
CA THR A 80 0.65 9.05 -6.91
C THR A 80 0.99 10.37 -6.21
N ASP A 81 0.00 10.95 -5.51
CA ASP A 81 0.11 12.31 -4.99
C ASP A 81 0.71 12.32 -3.57
N GLN A 82 0.34 11.34 -2.74
CA GLN A 82 0.77 11.25 -1.34
C GLN A 82 1.90 10.24 -1.11
N ARG A 83 2.34 9.53 -2.15
CA ARG A 83 3.47 8.58 -2.12
C ARG A 83 3.37 7.55 -0.99
N VAL A 84 2.18 7.05 -0.70
CA VAL A 84 1.93 6.13 0.42
C VAL A 84 2.82 4.89 0.37
N LYS A 85 3.16 4.38 -0.84
CA LYS A 85 4.10 3.27 -0.98
C LYS A 85 5.45 3.59 -0.32
N ASP A 86 6.04 4.73 -0.67
CA ASP A 86 7.37 5.10 -0.17
C ASP A 86 7.36 5.31 1.35
N VAL A 87 6.28 5.92 1.86
CA VAL A 87 6.09 6.13 3.30
C VAL A 87 5.99 4.80 4.03
N MET A 88 5.19 3.86 3.53
CA MET A 88 5.05 2.54 4.17
C MET A 88 6.34 1.73 4.09
N ASP A 89 7.03 1.73 2.97
CA ASP A 89 8.30 1.05 2.83
C ASP A 89 9.34 1.59 3.83
N GLN A 90 9.36 2.90 4.05
CA GLN A 90 10.25 3.54 5.01
C GLN A 90 9.88 3.18 6.46
N LEU A 91 8.60 3.28 6.82
CA LEU A 91 8.14 2.99 8.19
C LEU A 91 8.31 1.52 8.55
N THR A 92 8.10 0.61 7.62
CA THR A 92 8.34 -0.83 7.86
C THR A 92 9.83 -1.15 7.96
N ALA A 93 10.67 -0.52 7.13
CA ALA A 93 12.11 -0.70 7.19
C ALA A 93 12.74 -0.16 8.49
N SER A 94 12.19 0.92 9.05
CA SER A 94 12.62 1.48 10.34
C SER A 94 12.03 0.75 11.56
N GLY A 95 11.05 -0.12 11.35
CA GLY A 95 10.33 -0.81 12.44
C GLY A 95 9.29 0.06 13.16
N GLU A 96 8.97 1.23 12.63
CA GLU A 96 7.96 2.14 13.18
C GLU A 96 6.52 1.70 12.84
N ALA A 97 6.35 0.91 11.78
CA ALA A 97 5.07 0.31 11.43
C ALA A 97 5.22 -1.19 11.12
N CYS A 98 4.19 -1.97 11.40
CA CYS A 98 4.09 -3.34 10.91
C CYS A 98 3.72 -3.34 9.42
N GLU A 99 4.13 -4.40 8.72
CA GLU A 99 3.66 -4.63 7.36
C GLU A 99 2.14 -4.78 7.32
N MET A 100 1.50 -4.13 6.36
CA MET A 100 0.05 -4.16 6.17
C MET A 100 -0.29 -4.08 4.67
N ILE A 101 -1.49 -4.52 4.33
CA ILE A 101 -2.07 -4.29 3.02
C ILE A 101 -2.80 -2.94 3.06
N ILE A 102 -2.61 -2.09 2.04
CA ILE A 102 -3.31 -0.82 1.94
C ILE A 102 -4.16 -0.84 0.68
N VAL A 103 -5.44 -0.53 0.82
CA VAL A 103 -6.40 -0.58 -0.28
C VAL A 103 -7.08 0.78 -0.44
N SER A 104 -7.06 1.30 -1.65
CA SER A 104 -7.76 2.54 -2.01
C SER A 104 -8.81 2.26 -3.09
N PRO A 105 -10.10 2.19 -2.73
CA PRO A 105 -11.18 2.03 -3.70
C PRO A 105 -11.49 3.35 -4.39
N ASN A 106 -12.01 3.28 -5.62
CA ASN A 106 -12.52 4.45 -6.33
C ASN A 106 -14.01 4.66 -6.03
N ALA A 107 -14.35 5.72 -5.32
CA ALA A 107 -15.74 6.11 -5.05
C ALA A 107 -16.31 7.06 -6.10
N GLY A 108 -15.48 7.64 -6.95
CA GLY A 108 -15.92 8.51 -8.03
C GLY A 108 -16.72 7.79 -9.10
N GLY A 109 -17.44 8.55 -9.88
CA GLY A 109 -17.95 8.07 -11.15
C GLY A 109 -19.40 7.64 -11.21
N ASN A 110 -20.30 8.20 -10.38
CA ASN A 110 -21.69 8.30 -10.86
C ASN A 110 -21.79 9.50 -11.81
N PRO A 111 -21.90 9.28 -13.13
CA PRO A 111 -21.92 10.39 -14.09
C PRO A 111 -23.12 11.32 -13.90
N ALA A 112 -24.21 10.82 -13.31
CA ALA A 112 -25.43 11.58 -13.12
C ALA A 112 -25.32 12.60 -11.97
N THR A 113 -24.46 12.34 -10.99
CA THR A 113 -24.35 13.17 -9.80
C THR A 113 -23.02 13.89 -9.67
N CYS A 114 -21.99 13.46 -10.39
CA CYS A 114 -20.61 14.00 -10.33
C CYS A 114 -20.01 14.05 -8.91
N TRP A 115 -20.56 13.29 -7.96
CA TRP A 115 -20.11 13.26 -6.57
C TRP A 115 -19.26 12.03 -6.30
N ASN A 116 -18.10 12.25 -5.69
CA ASN A 116 -17.29 11.20 -5.12
C ASN A 116 -17.83 10.91 -3.70
N GLY A 117 -18.81 10.03 -3.58
CA GLY A 117 -19.42 9.69 -2.30
C GLY A 117 -19.25 8.22 -1.98
N TYR A 118 -18.99 7.92 -0.71
CA TYR A 118 -18.89 6.58 -0.16
C TYR A 118 -20.20 6.11 0.47
N PHE A 119 -21.25 6.92 0.40
CA PHE A 119 -22.56 6.65 0.96
C PHE A 119 -23.52 6.10 -0.10
N ASN A 120 -24.59 5.48 0.37
CA ASN A 120 -25.69 5.13 -0.48
C ASN A 120 -26.45 6.40 -0.92
N MET A 121 -26.59 6.56 -2.24
CA MET A 121 -27.35 7.65 -2.85
C MET A 121 -28.40 7.07 -3.82
N PRO A 122 -29.46 7.81 -4.15
CA PRO A 122 -30.44 7.36 -5.15
C PRO A 122 -29.74 6.93 -6.45
N GLY A 123 -29.94 5.68 -6.86
CA GLY A 123 -29.31 5.11 -8.04
C GLY A 123 -27.81 4.78 -7.91
N TRP A 124 -27.22 4.95 -6.73
CA TRP A 124 -25.80 4.67 -6.48
C TRP A 124 -25.55 4.18 -5.05
N ALA A 125 -25.76 2.89 -4.82
CA ALA A 125 -25.62 2.25 -3.51
C ALA A 125 -24.17 1.88 -3.19
N TYR A 126 -23.28 2.90 -3.09
CA TYR A 126 -21.84 2.67 -2.94
C TYR A 126 -21.46 2.04 -1.60
N GLU A 127 -22.10 2.45 -0.51
CA GLU A 127 -21.87 1.89 0.82
C GLU A 127 -22.17 0.39 0.85
N ASP A 128 -23.27 -0.02 0.22
CA ASP A 128 -23.63 -1.43 0.10
C ASP A 128 -22.58 -2.21 -0.71
N PHE A 129 -22.11 -1.67 -1.82
CA PHE A 129 -21.01 -2.24 -2.57
C PHE A 129 -19.76 -2.39 -1.69
N PHE A 130 -19.38 -1.31 -0.98
CA PHE A 130 -18.15 -1.29 -0.19
C PHE A 130 -18.15 -2.36 0.90
N TYR A 131 -19.20 -2.45 1.70
CA TYR A 131 -19.28 -3.38 2.82
C TYR A 131 -19.68 -4.80 2.44
N LYS A 132 -20.58 -4.95 1.45
CA LYS A 132 -21.18 -6.26 1.13
C LYS A 132 -20.46 -7.00 0.01
N GLU A 133 -19.68 -6.31 -0.81
CA GLU A 133 -18.95 -6.92 -1.92
C GLU A 133 -17.44 -6.66 -1.82
N PHE A 134 -17.02 -5.39 -1.80
CA PHE A 134 -15.61 -5.03 -1.92
C PHE A 134 -14.76 -5.50 -0.74
N MET A 135 -15.15 -5.17 0.48
CA MET A 135 -14.41 -5.62 1.66
C MET A 135 -14.35 -7.14 1.76
N LEU A 136 -15.45 -7.83 1.45
CA LEU A 136 -15.51 -9.29 1.52
C LEU A 136 -14.63 -9.95 0.45
N SER A 137 -14.49 -9.34 -0.73
CA SER A 137 -13.61 -9.87 -1.79
C SER A 137 -12.13 -9.85 -1.40
N LEU A 138 -11.75 -8.99 -0.46
CA LEU A 138 -10.37 -8.82 -0.01
C LEU A 138 -10.00 -9.63 1.24
N ILE A 139 -10.95 -10.32 1.86
CA ILE A 139 -10.70 -11.16 3.06
C ILE A 139 -9.77 -12.34 2.76
N HIS A 140 -9.65 -12.74 1.52
CA HIS A 140 -8.88 -13.90 1.08
C HIS A 140 -7.56 -13.53 0.37
N ILE A 141 -7.17 -12.26 0.43
CA ILE A 141 -5.90 -11.78 -0.12
C ILE A 141 -4.75 -11.96 0.87
#